data_950d352bfa6a65bb4057f18095993d93
#
_entry.id   950d352bfa6a65bb4057f18095993d93
#
_cell.length_a   1.000
_cell.length_b   1.000
_cell.length_c   1.000
_cell.angle_alpha   90.00
_cell.angle_beta   90.00
_cell.angle_gamma   90.00
#
_symmetry.space_group_name_H-M   'P 1'
#
loop_
_entity.id
_entity.type
_entity.pdbx_description
1 polymer ?
#
loop_
_entity_poly.entity_id
_entity_poly.type
_entity_poly.pdbx_seq_one_letter_code
_entity_poly.pdbx_strand_id
1 'polypeptide(L)'
;VHATVAGVAIALTVPARPKLASAQSLDKAKTTISSLQQEIEEVDVLGSQEDHKQVLEVRDLAEHAGTPLRRWEDVLHLPVALFILPLFALTNAGVVFSFSSFIDSLQYPVGLGIIFGLVVGKFIGISGACWLGLHYKIGKLPKGVNIQHIIGASLIAGIGFTMSTFIATLGFDGQPEHLHNAKTSILVASVMSAFLGALYLRFIGSNKRKK
;
A
#
# COMPACT_ATOMS: atom_id res chain seq x y z
N VAL A 1 -27.14 1.94 -0.81
CA VAL A 1 -26.04 2.39 0.07
C VAL A 1 -24.75 1.79 -0.48
N HIS A 2 -23.80 2.64 -0.90
CA HIS A 2 -22.52 2.17 -1.42
C HIS A 2 -21.70 1.50 -0.30
N ALA A 3 -21.23 0.28 -0.52
CA ALA A 3 -20.42 -0.49 0.44
C ALA A 3 -19.16 0.28 0.88
N THR A 4 -18.57 1.08 -0.01
CA THR A 4 -17.42 1.95 0.30
C THR A 4 -17.74 3.03 1.31
N VAL A 5 -18.91 3.68 1.20
CA VAL A 5 -19.33 4.71 2.17
C VAL A 5 -19.56 4.08 3.54
N ALA A 6 -20.17 2.88 3.57
CA ALA A 6 -20.33 2.12 4.81
C ALA A 6 -18.98 1.76 5.43
N GLY A 7 -18.01 1.30 4.63
CA GLY A 7 -16.65 1.00 5.08
C GLY A 7 -15.94 2.21 5.67
N VAL A 8 -16.03 3.37 5.02
CA VAL A 8 -15.45 4.63 5.54
C VAL A 8 -16.13 5.05 6.84
N ALA A 9 -17.47 4.97 6.92
CA ALA A 9 -18.20 5.30 8.14
C ALA A 9 -17.79 4.39 9.31
N ILE A 10 -17.64 3.07 9.06
CA ILE A 10 -17.15 2.12 10.07
C ILE A 10 -15.71 2.48 10.48
N ALA A 11 -14.83 2.76 9.53
CA ALA A 11 -13.44 3.12 9.82
C ALA A 11 -13.32 4.37 10.69
N LEU A 12 -14.21 5.36 10.52
CA LEU A 12 -14.25 6.55 11.35
C LEU A 12 -14.69 6.28 12.81
N THR A 13 -15.37 5.17 13.07
CA THR A 13 -15.75 4.77 14.43
C THR A 13 -14.62 4.08 15.20
N VAL A 14 -13.56 3.63 14.50
CA VAL A 14 -12.43 2.95 15.13
C VAL A 14 -11.50 3.98 15.79
N PRO A 15 -11.22 3.84 17.11
CA PRO A 15 -10.38 4.80 17.81
C PRO A 15 -8.94 4.78 17.26
N ALA A 16 -8.46 5.93 16.79
CA ALA A 16 -7.08 6.10 16.32
C ALA A 16 -6.09 6.41 17.47
N ARG A 17 -6.59 6.60 18.70
CA ARG A 17 -5.75 6.89 19.87
C ARG A 17 -5.46 5.59 20.64
N PRO A 18 -4.22 5.37 21.10
CA PRO A 18 -3.91 4.24 21.96
C PRO A 18 -4.68 4.36 23.28
N LYS A 19 -5.24 3.24 23.78
CA LYS A 19 -5.97 3.23 25.07
C LYS A 19 -5.03 3.45 26.26
N LEU A 20 -3.74 3.18 26.12
CA LEU A 20 -2.72 3.22 27.15
C LEU A 20 -1.48 3.98 26.65
N ALA A 21 -1.60 5.30 26.47
CA ALA A 21 -0.44 6.20 26.38
C ALA A 21 -0.09 6.73 27.78
N SER A 22 -0.08 5.87 28.79
CA SER A 22 0.35 6.24 30.13
C SER A 22 1.84 5.91 30.29
N ALA A 23 2.59 6.86 30.88
CA ALA A 23 3.97 6.64 31.32
C ALA A 23 4.11 5.36 32.16
N GLN A 24 3.04 5.00 32.89
CA GLN A 24 2.93 3.78 33.68
C GLN A 24 3.03 2.48 32.88
N SER A 25 2.48 2.44 31.64
CA SER A 25 2.55 1.22 30.79
C SER A 25 3.94 1.04 30.20
N LEU A 26 4.62 2.14 29.88
CA LEU A 26 6.02 2.13 29.43
C LEU A 26 6.96 1.74 30.56
N ASP A 27 6.69 2.17 31.78
CA ASP A 27 7.48 1.84 32.95
C ASP A 27 7.30 0.36 33.34
N LYS A 28 6.06 -0.14 33.27
CA LYS A 28 5.75 -1.55 33.49
C LYS A 28 6.39 -2.46 32.43
N ALA A 29 6.35 -2.06 31.15
CA ALA A 29 7.02 -2.78 30.08
C ALA A 29 8.55 -2.80 30.25
N LYS A 30 9.15 -1.68 30.69
CA LYS A 30 10.59 -1.61 30.98
C LYS A 30 10.99 -2.52 32.14
N THR A 31 10.21 -2.53 33.22
CA THR A 31 10.48 -3.39 34.38
C THR A 31 10.35 -4.87 34.01
N THR A 32 9.34 -5.26 33.24
CA THR A 32 9.17 -6.66 32.78
C THR A 32 10.27 -7.08 31.81
N ILE A 33 10.72 -6.19 30.92
CA ILE A 33 11.85 -6.49 30.02
C ILE A 33 13.17 -6.59 30.80
N SER A 34 13.39 -5.74 31.80
CA SER A 34 14.61 -5.81 32.59
C SER A 34 14.66 -7.07 33.50
N SER A 35 13.53 -7.55 34.01
CA SER A 35 13.46 -8.83 34.70
C SER A 35 13.77 -10.01 33.79
N LEU A 36 13.22 -10.03 32.58
CA LEU A 36 13.54 -11.04 31.56
C LEU A 36 15.02 -11.03 31.16
N GLN A 37 15.65 -9.86 31.01
CA GLN A 37 17.07 -9.76 30.70
C GLN A 37 17.95 -10.32 31.83
N GLN A 38 17.58 -10.11 33.08
CA GLN A 38 18.30 -10.64 34.24
C GLN A 38 18.15 -12.17 34.37
N GLU A 39 16.96 -12.73 34.08
CA GLU A 39 16.71 -14.17 34.07
C GLU A 39 17.43 -14.90 32.91
N ILE A 40 17.55 -14.28 31.75
CA ILE A 40 18.27 -14.85 30.58
C ILE A 40 19.78 -14.94 30.84
N GLU A 41 20.35 -14.06 31.69
CA GLU A 41 21.76 -14.11 32.08
C GLU A 41 22.07 -15.21 33.15
N GLU A 42 21.05 -15.70 33.86
CA GLU A 42 21.23 -16.66 34.99
C GLU A 42 20.83 -18.11 34.67
N VAL A 43 20.12 -18.43 33.56
CA VAL A 43 19.54 -19.77 33.39
C VAL A 43 19.82 -20.42 32.04
N ASP A 44 20.23 -21.66 32.15
CA ASP A 44 20.39 -22.70 31.12
C ASP A 44 19.08 -22.99 30.32
N VAL A 45 19.25 -23.19 29.08
CA VAL A 45 18.53 -23.47 27.83
C VAL A 45 17.12 -24.14 27.85
N LEU A 46 16.43 -24.30 28.94
CA LEU A 46 15.07 -24.86 28.97
C LEU A 46 14.08 -23.88 29.61
N GLY A 47 13.46 -23.05 28.78
CA GLY A 47 12.47 -22.04 29.18
C GLY A 47 11.42 -22.62 30.15
N SER A 48 11.29 -22.00 31.31
CA SER A 48 10.31 -22.37 32.31
C SER A 48 8.91 -21.91 31.92
N GLN A 49 7.86 -22.47 32.51
CA GLN A 49 6.48 -21.99 32.29
C GLN A 49 6.31 -20.52 32.72
N GLU A 50 7.17 -20.02 33.59
CA GLU A 50 7.20 -18.65 34.07
C GLU A 50 7.69 -17.69 32.99
N ASP A 51 8.77 -18.06 32.26
CA ASP A 51 9.31 -17.28 31.12
C ASP A 51 8.25 -17.11 30.03
N HIS A 52 7.49 -18.18 29.78
CA HIS A 52 6.42 -18.13 28.78
C HIS A 52 5.29 -17.16 29.17
N LYS A 53 4.93 -17.09 30.46
CA LYS A 53 3.93 -16.12 30.95
C LYS A 53 4.44 -14.69 30.84
N GLN A 54 5.70 -14.42 31.17
CA GLN A 54 6.29 -13.08 31.06
C GLN A 54 6.34 -12.61 29.60
N VAL A 55 6.72 -13.49 28.69
CA VAL A 55 6.69 -13.18 27.25
C VAL A 55 5.27 -12.87 26.76
N LEU A 56 4.27 -13.62 27.23
CA LEU A 56 2.87 -13.34 26.92
C LEU A 56 2.40 -12.01 27.50
N GLU A 57 2.83 -11.67 28.72
CA GLU A 57 2.49 -10.38 29.35
C GLU A 57 3.12 -9.19 28.60
N VAL A 58 4.39 -9.29 28.18
CA VAL A 58 5.05 -8.28 27.35
C VAL A 58 4.34 -8.13 26.00
N ARG A 59 3.95 -9.24 25.38
CA ARG A 59 3.18 -9.23 24.14
C ARG A 59 1.83 -8.53 24.35
N ASP A 60 1.12 -8.84 25.41
CA ASP A 60 -0.19 -8.26 25.72
C ASP A 60 -0.08 -6.75 26.00
N LEU A 61 0.96 -6.33 26.74
CA LEU A 61 1.27 -4.91 26.96
C LEU A 61 1.62 -4.17 25.64
N ALA A 62 2.43 -4.79 24.78
CA ALA A 62 2.78 -4.24 23.48
C ALA A 62 1.56 -4.15 22.55
N GLU A 63 0.71 -5.17 22.60
CA GLU A 63 -0.55 -5.18 21.86
C GLU A 63 -1.52 -4.09 22.34
N HIS A 64 -1.60 -3.82 23.65
CA HIS A 64 -2.45 -2.78 24.22
C HIS A 64 -1.87 -1.36 24.03
N ALA A 65 -0.56 -1.23 23.85
CA ALA A 65 0.08 0.04 23.50
C ALA A 65 -0.19 0.46 22.04
N GLY A 66 -0.54 -0.49 21.16
CA GLY A 66 -0.91 -0.21 19.77
C GLY A 66 -2.30 0.44 19.66
N THR A 67 -2.49 1.28 18.64
CA THR A 67 -3.82 1.81 18.36
C THR A 67 -4.74 0.71 17.84
N PRO A 68 -6.03 0.64 18.22
CA PRO A 68 -6.98 -0.30 17.65
C PRO A 68 -7.03 -0.26 16.12
N LEU A 69 -6.88 0.92 15.53
CA LEU A 69 -6.81 1.11 14.08
C LEU A 69 -5.69 0.30 13.45
N ARG A 70 -4.48 0.34 14.03
CA ARG A 70 -3.31 -0.38 13.51
C ARG A 70 -3.46 -1.90 13.62
N ARG A 71 -4.09 -2.38 14.69
CA ARG A 71 -4.42 -3.81 14.82
C ARG A 71 -5.37 -4.29 13.72
N TRP A 72 -6.41 -3.52 13.43
CA TRP A 72 -7.34 -3.84 12.35
C TRP A 72 -6.64 -3.82 11.00
N GLU A 73 -5.73 -2.87 10.77
CA GLU A 73 -4.90 -2.82 9.56
C GLU A 73 -4.06 -4.09 9.41
N ASP A 74 -3.32 -4.47 10.46
CA ASP A 74 -2.45 -5.66 10.45
C ASP A 74 -3.24 -6.96 10.24
N VAL A 75 -4.38 -7.12 10.92
CA VAL A 75 -5.25 -8.31 10.80
C VAL A 75 -5.89 -8.40 9.42
N LEU A 76 -6.36 -7.28 8.86
CA LEU A 76 -7.04 -7.24 7.58
C LEU A 76 -6.09 -7.28 6.38
N HIS A 77 -4.83 -6.87 6.55
CA HIS A 77 -3.86 -6.79 5.47
C HIS A 77 -3.70 -8.13 4.72
N LEU A 78 -3.48 -9.22 5.44
CA LEU A 78 -3.26 -10.54 4.84
C LEU A 78 -4.50 -11.11 4.14
N PRO A 79 -5.70 -11.16 4.76
CA PRO A 79 -6.93 -11.59 4.08
C PRO A 79 -7.28 -10.74 2.86
N VAL A 80 -7.11 -9.43 2.95
CA VAL A 80 -7.36 -8.51 1.83
C VAL A 80 -6.39 -8.80 0.68
N ALA A 81 -5.09 -8.93 0.97
CA ALA A 81 -4.07 -9.16 -0.05
C ALA A 81 -4.20 -10.54 -0.73
N LEU A 82 -4.54 -11.60 0.03
CA LEU A 82 -4.57 -12.98 -0.49
C LEU A 82 -5.90 -13.42 -1.07
N PHE A 83 -7.01 -12.88 -0.58
CA PHE A 83 -8.34 -13.31 -0.99
C PHE A 83 -9.12 -12.21 -1.72
N ILE A 84 -9.26 -11.04 -1.10
CA ILE A 84 -10.13 -9.99 -1.64
C ILE A 84 -9.55 -9.39 -2.92
N LEU A 85 -8.26 -9.03 -2.94
CA LEU A 85 -7.64 -8.45 -4.14
C LEU A 85 -7.57 -9.42 -5.32
N PRO A 86 -7.18 -10.71 -5.17
CA PRO A 86 -7.21 -11.66 -6.27
C PRO A 86 -8.64 -11.96 -6.76
N LEU A 87 -9.61 -12.11 -5.85
CA LEU A 87 -11.01 -12.32 -6.22
C LEU A 87 -11.58 -11.10 -6.96
N PHE A 88 -11.31 -9.91 -6.48
CA PHE A 88 -11.67 -8.66 -7.15
C PHE A 88 -11.01 -8.57 -8.53
N ALA A 89 -9.73 -8.91 -8.64
CA ALA A 89 -9.03 -8.93 -9.92
C ALA A 89 -9.68 -9.93 -10.88
N LEU A 90 -9.98 -11.14 -10.42
CA LEU A 90 -10.61 -12.19 -11.22
C LEU A 90 -12.01 -11.78 -11.72
N THR A 91 -12.85 -11.25 -10.85
CA THR A 91 -14.22 -10.81 -11.20
C THR A 91 -14.23 -9.61 -12.14
N ASN A 92 -13.21 -8.74 -12.05
CA ASN A 92 -13.11 -7.57 -12.92
C ASN A 92 -12.23 -7.80 -14.17
N ALA A 93 -11.47 -8.90 -14.20
CA ALA A 93 -10.65 -9.30 -15.35
C ALA A 93 -11.46 -9.83 -16.54
N GLY A 94 -12.80 -9.86 -16.49
CA GLY A 94 -13.69 -10.27 -17.58
C GLY A 94 -13.57 -9.43 -18.88
N VAL A 95 -12.40 -8.83 -19.08
CA VAL A 95 -12.01 -8.14 -20.32
C VAL A 95 -11.43 -9.18 -21.25
N VAL A 96 -12.09 -9.41 -22.40
CA VAL A 96 -11.52 -10.23 -23.46
C VAL A 96 -10.29 -9.51 -24.01
N PHE A 97 -9.12 -10.03 -23.68
CA PHE A 97 -7.85 -9.51 -24.18
C PHE A 97 -7.74 -9.92 -25.65
N SER A 98 -8.10 -9.02 -26.55
CA SER A 98 -7.84 -9.14 -27.97
C SER A 98 -6.85 -8.06 -28.38
N PHE A 99 -5.95 -8.38 -29.31
CA PHE A 99 -5.03 -7.37 -29.86
C PHE A 99 -5.78 -6.24 -30.57
N SER A 100 -6.96 -6.53 -31.14
CA SER A 100 -7.87 -5.52 -31.68
C SER A 100 -8.38 -4.57 -30.60
N SER A 101 -8.80 -5.07 -29.44
CA SER A 101 -9.27 -4.27 -28.31
C SER A 101 -8.17 -3.33 -27.75
N PHE A 102 -6.91 -3.72 -27.87
CA PHE A 102 -5.78 -2.85 -27.55
C PHE A 102 -5.67 -1.67 -28.52
N ILE A 103 -5.75 -1.92 -29.83
CA ILE A 103 -5.71 -0.86 -30.84
C ILE A 103 -6.92 0.06 -30.72
N ASP A 104 -8.10 -0.52 -30.52
CA ASP A 104 -9.34 0.22 -30.31
C ASP A 104 -9.26 1.13 -29.09
N SER A 105 -8.68 0.67 -27.97
CA SER A 105 -8.51 1.49 -26.77
C SER A 105 -7.61 2.71 -26.98
N LEU A 106 -6.68 2.64 -27.93
CA LEU A 106 -5.83 3.77 -28.34
C LEU A 106 -6.53 4.75 -29.28
N GLN A 107 -7.59 4.34 -29.94
CA GLN A 107 -8.35 5.21 -30.85
C GLN A 107 -9.50 5.96 -30.15
N TYR A 108 -9.96 5.44 -29.01
CA TYR A 108 -11.01 6.10 -28.24
C TYR A 108 -10.43 7.22 -27.35
N PRO A 109 -10.98 8.45 -27.41
CA PRO A 109 -10.50 9.57 -26.61
C PRO A 109 -10.48 9.30 -25.10
N VAL A 110 -11.48 8.55 -24.60
CA VAL A 110 -11.56 8.14 -23.18
C VAL A 110 -10.42 7.20 -22.83
N GLY A 111 -10.10 6.23 -23.70
CA GLY A 111 -8.99 5.30 -23.50
C GLY A 111 -7.64 6.01 -23.41
N LEU A 112 -7.38 6.91 -24.35
CA LEU A 112 -6.17 7.75 -24.32
C LEU A 112 -6.11 8.59 -23.05
N GLY A 113 -7.21 9.23 -22.66
CA GLY A 113 -7.28 10.01 -21.40
C GLY A 113 -6.91 9.18 -20.17
N ILE A 114 -7.39 7.95 -20.10
CA ILE A 114 -7.06 7.02 -18.99
C ILE A 114 -5.58 6.65 -19.02
N ILE A 115 -5.03 6.27 -20.18
CA ILE A 115 -3.63 5.89 -20.31
C ILE A 115 -2.71 7.06 -19.94
N PHE A 116 -2.93 8.24 -20.51
CA PHE A 116 -2.14 9.42 -20.18
C PHE A 116 -2.32 9.83 -18.72
N GLY A 117 -3.52 9.79 -18.17
CA GLY A 117 -3.79 10.11 -16.77
C GLY A 117 -3.06 9.19 -15.80
N LEU A 118 -3.06 7.89 -16.06
CA LEU A 118 -2.41 6.90 -15.20
C LEU A 118 -0.89 6.89 -15.35
N VAL A 119 -0.37 6.94 -16.56
CA VAL A 119 1.09 6.84 -16.81
C VAL A 119 1.76 8.20 -16.60
N VAL A 120 1.29 9.22 -17.28
CA VAL A 120 1.94 10.54 -17.30
C VAL A 120 1.42 11.41 -16.15
N GLY A 121 0.12 11.44 -15.92
CA GLY A 121 -0.52 12.27 -14.90
C GLY A 121 -0.04 11.89 -13.48
N LYS A 122 -0.06 10.62 -13.14
CA LYS A 122 0.45 10.16 -11.85
C LYS A 122 1.97 10.36 -11.72
N PHE A 123 2.72 10.08 -12.78
CA PHE A 123 4.16 10.32 -12.78
C PHE A 123 4.50 11.78 -12.49
N ILE A 124 3.91 12.72 -13.23
CA ILE A 124 4.16 14.16 -13.04
C ILE A 124 3.61 14.63 -11.68
N GLY A 125 2.41 14.19 -11.31
CA GLY A 125 1.77 14.59 -10.05
C GLY A 125 2.57 14.15 -8.84
N ILE A 126 2.97 12.89 -8.75
CA ILE A 126 3.71 12.35 -7.60
C ILE A 126 5.13 12.89 -7.56
N SER A 127 5.86 12.82 -8.70
CA SER A 127 7.25 13.34 -8.76
C SER A 127 7.30 14.84 -8.51
N GLY A 128 6.37 15.59 -9.10
CA GLY A 128 6.29 17.05 -8.95
C GLY A 128 5.91 17.45 -7.52
N ALA A 129 4.92 16.81 -6.91
CA ALA A 129 4.55 17.07 -5.52
C ALA A 129 5.70 16.76 -4.55
N CYS A 130 6.37 15.62 -4.73
CA CYS A 130 7.53 15.26 -3.93
C CYS A 130 8.69 16.24 -4.12
N TRP A 131 8.97 16.64 -5.36
CA TRP A 131 10.01 17.63 -5.66
C TRP A 131 9.70 18.99 -5.02
N LEU A 132 8.46 19.47 -5.12
CA LEU A 132 8.01 20.70 -4.46
C LEU A 132 8.15 20.62 -2.93
N GLY A 133 7.71 19.52 -2.32
CA GLY A 133 7.83 19.30 -0.88
C GLY A 133 9.29 19.33 -0.39
N LEU A 134 10.21 18.78 -1.18
CA LEU A 134 11.64 18.81 -0.89
C LEU A 134 12.24 20.22 -1.12
N HIS A 135 11.82 20.90 -2.19
CA HIS A 135 12.28 22.24 -2.51
C HIS A 135 11.89 23.25 -1.44
N TYR A 136 10.64 23.20 -0.96
CA TYR A 136 10.16 24.06 0.13
C TYR A 136 10.57 23.57 1.52
N LYS A 137 11.39 22.51 1.62
CA LYS A 137 11.87 21.93 2.89
C LYS A 137 10.73 21.47 3.84
N ILE A 138 9.55 21.17 3.30
CA ILE A 138 8.42 20.64 4.05
C ILE A 138 8.72 19.22 4.54
N GLY A 139 9.50 18.44 3.74
CA GLY A 139 9.92 17.08 4.05
C GLY A 139 11.40 16.85 3.81
N LYS A 140 11.91 15.74 4.37
CA LYS A 140 13.28 15.26 4.13
C LYS A 140 13.23 13.84 3.60
N LEU A 141 14.14 13.51 2.68
CA LEU A 141 14.28 12.14 2.19
C LEU A 141 14.84 11.23 3.31
N PRO A 142 14.32 10.00 3.44
CA PRO A 142 14.93 9.00 4.31
C PRO A 142 16.38 8.70 3.90
N LYS A 143 17.19 8.22 4.87
CA LYS A 143 18.58 7.82 4.59
C LYS A 143 18.59 6.73 3.51
N GLY A 144 19.42 6.93 2.49
CA GLY A 144 19.57 5.97 1.38
C GLY A 144 18.59 6.16 0.21
N VAL A 145 17.60 7.02 0.32
CA VAL A 145 16.63 7.34 -0.76
C VAL A 145 17.05 8.62 -1.48
N ASN A 146 17.07 8.56 -2.80
CA ASN A 146 17.34 9.72 -3.66
C ASN A 146 16.08 10.06 -4.47
N ILE A 147 16.06 11.27 -5.04
CA ILE A 147 14.95 11.72 -5.91
C ILE A 147 14.69 10.72 -7.08
N GLN A 148 15.75 10.08 -7.58
CA GLN A 148 15.64 9.06 -8.62
C GLN A 148 14.79 7.85 -8.20
N HIS A 149 14.85 7.45 -6.92
CA HIS A 149 13.97 6.37 -6.40
C HIS A 149 12.52 6.82 -6.36
N ILE A 150 12.26 8.11 -6.04
CA ILE A 150 10.90 8.68 -6.09
C ILE A 150 10.37 8.69 -7.53
N ILE A 151 11.19 9.08 -8.50
CA ILE A 151 10.85 9.04 -9.92
C ILE A 151 10.47 7.61 -10.35
N GLY A 152 11.27 6.61 -9.98
CA GLY A 152 10.96 5.22 -10.28
C GLY A 152 9.68 4.72 -9.59
N ALA A 153 9.49 5.07 -8.33
CA ALA A 153 8.27 4.75 -7.59
C ALA A 153 7.03 5.42 -8.19
N SER A 154 7.13 6.68 -8.65
CA SER A 154 6.03 7.40 -9.28
C SER A 154 5.60 6.78 -10.63
N LEU A 155 6.54 6.20 -11.38
CA LEU A 155 6.23 5.42 -12.58
C LEU A 155 5.46 4.15 -12.22
N ILE A 156 5.89 3.39 -11.20
CA ILE A 156 5.17 2.20 -10.72
C ILE A 156 3.80 2.56 -10.16
N ALA A 157 3.65 3.70 -9.51
CA ALA A 157 2.38 4.20 -8.99
C ALA A 157 1.31 4.44 -10.08
N GLY A 158 1.71 4.49 -11.35
CA GLY A 158 0.81 4.47 -12.50
C GLY A 158 -0.01 3.17 -12.62
N ILE A 159 0.39 2.08 -11.95
CA ILE A 159 -0.42 0.86 -11.81
C ILE A 159 -1.69 1.24 -11.05
N GLY A 160 -2.82 1.23 -11.77
CA GLY A 160 -4.10 1.72 -11.21
C GLY A 160 -5.20 0.68 -11.18
N PHE A 161 -4.91 -0.59 -11.51
CA PHE A 161 -5.88 -1.62 -11.83
C PHE A 161 -7.11 -1.64 -10.90
N THR A 162 -6.94 -1.81 -9.60
CA THR A 162 -8.06 -1.97 -8.65
C THR A 162 -8.90 -0.71 -8.50
N MET A 163 -8.29 0.40 -8.12
CA MET A 163 -9.01 1.66 -7.88
C MET A 163 -9.52 2.29 -9.17
N SER A 164 -8.73 2.24 -10.24
CA SER A 164 -9.16 2.81 -11.52
C SER A 164 -10.32 2.02 -12.13
N THR A 165 -10.31 0.69 -12.03
CA THR A 165 -11.43 -0.15 -12.47
C THR A 165 -12.69 0.10 -11.64
N PHE A 166 -12.55 0.27 -10.34
CA PHE A 166 -13.66 0.61 -9.45
C PHE A 166 -14.27 1.97 -9.81
N ILE A 167 -13.45 2.99 -10.02
CA ILE A 167 -13.91 4.32 -10.43
C ILE A 167 -14.57 4.26 -11.81
N ALA A 168 -14.00 3.49 -12.75
CA ALA A 168 -14.59 3.31 -14.07
C ALA A 168 -15.95 2.63 -14.01
N THR A 169 -16.14 1.62 -13.14
CA THR A 169 -17.45 0.97 -12.99
C THR A 169 -18.51 1.90 -12.43
N LEU A 170 -18.14 2.85 -11.57
CA LEU A 170 -19.07 3.86 -11.07
C LEU A 170 -19.31 4.99 -12.06
N GLY A 171 -18.26 5.41 -12.77
CA GLY A 171 -18.34 6.54 -13.71
C GLY A 171 -19.06 6.22 -15.02
N PHE A 172 -19.00 4.96 -15.46
CA PHE A 172 -19.63 4.47 -16.69
C PHE A 172 -20.81 3.53 -16.42
N ASP A 173 -21.50 3.73 -15.28
CA ASP A 173 -22.69 2.96 -14.95
C ASP A 173 -23.76 3.15 -16.04
N GLY A 174 -24.34 2.05 -16.52
CA GLY A 174 -25.28 2.06 -17.64
C GLY A 174 -24.65 2.24 -19.05
N GLN A 175 -23.31 2.31 -19.15
CA GLN A 175 -22.59 2.46 -20.43
C GLN A 175 -21.58 1.32 -20.65
N PRO A 176 -22.02 0.11 -21.00
CA PRO A 176 -21.18 -1.09 -21.03
C PRO A 176 -20.01 -1.00 -22.02
N GLU A 177 -20.19 -0.31 -23.14
CA GLU A 177 -19.13 -0.12 -24.15
C GLU A 177 -18.00 0.77 -23.62
N HIS A 178 -18.33 1.92 -23.03
CA HIS A 178 -17.35 2.81 -22.40
C HIS A 178 -16.65 2.15 -21.24
N LEU A 179 -17.36 1.37 -20.43
CA LEU A 179 -16.80 0.62 -19.32
C LEU A 179 -15.79 -0.44 -19.80
N HIS A 180 -16.13 -1.18 -20.88
CA HIS A 180 -15.23 -2.17 -21.46
C HIS A 180 -13.92 -1.52 -21.96
N ASN A 181 -14.05 -0.44 -22.73
CA ASN A 181 -12.90 0.32 -23.23
C ASN A 181 -12.06 0.92 -22.09
N ALA A 182 -12.70 1.45 -21.05
CA ALA A 182 -12.01 1.98 -19.88
C ALA A 182 -11.21 0.89 -19.15
N LYS A 183 -11.79 -0.29 -18.91
CA LYS A 183 -11.11 -1.43 -18.28
C LYS A 183 -9.90 -1.88 -19.08
N THR A 184 -10.02 -1.99 -20.40
CA THR A 184 -8.93 -2.35 -21.30
C THR A 184 -7.80 -1.31 -21.22
N SER A 185 -8.13 -0.03 -21.28
CA SER A 185 -7.15 1.07 -21.18
C SER A 185 -6.45 1.11 -19.84
N ILE A 186 -7.14 0.82 -18.73
CA ILE A 186 -6.57 0.73 -17.39
C ILE A 186 -5.54 -0.42 -17.31
N LEU A 187 -5.85 -1.57 -17.90
CA LEU A 187 -4.91 -2.71 -17.94
C LEU A 187 -3.66 -2.36 -18.74
N VAL A 188 -3.83 -1.78 -19.92
CA VAL A 188 -2.72 -1.33 -20.77
C VAL A 188 -1.84 -0.33 -20.02
N ALA A 189 -2.43 0.70 -19.42
CA ALA A 189 -1.70 1.69 -18.63
C ALA A 189 -0.95 1.07 -17.46
N SER A 190 -1.56 0.10 -16.78
CA SER A 190 -0.94 -0.59 -15.64
C SER A 190 0.27 -1.42 -16.06
N VAL A 191 0.18 -2.16 -17.18
CA VAL A 191 1.31 -2.92 -17.72
C VAL A 191 2.43 -1.99 -18.19
N MET A 192 2.10 -0.91 -18.89
CA MET A 192 3.07 0.11 -19.32
C MET A 192 3.80 0.73 -18.12
N SER A 193 3.06 1.14 -17.11
CA SER A 193 3.63 1.74 -15.88
C SER A 193 4.53 0.76 -15.14
N ALA A 194 4.12 -0.50 -15.01
CA ALA A 194 4.93 -1.55 -14.39
C ALA A 194 6.25 -1.75 -15.15
N PHE A 195 6.18 -1.85 -16.48
CA PHE A 195 7.35 -2.05 -17.33
C PHE A 195 8.31 -0.85 -17.28
N LEU A 196 7.80 0.37 -17.47
CA LEU A 196 8.60 1.59 -17.43
C LEU A 196 9.24 1.80 -16.05
N GLY A 197 8.48 1.60 -14.98
CA GLY A 197 8.99 1.74 -13.62
C GLY A 197 10.04 0.71 -13.26
N ALA A 198 9.80 -0.57 -13.61
CA ALA A 198 10.77 -1.64 -13.39
C ALA A 198 12.07 -1.42 -14.17
N LEU A 199 11.95 -1.04 -15.44
CA LEU A 199 13.09 -0.74 -16.30
C LEU A 199 13.92 0.42 -15.74
N TYR A 200 13.27 1.52 -15.36
CA TYR A 200 13.93 2.68 -14.80
C TYR A 200 14.66 2.35 -13.48
N LEU A 201 14.00 1.65 -12.55
CA LEU A 201 14.63 1.27 -11.27
C LEU A 201 15.80 0.31 -11.46
N ARG A 202 15.71 -0.63 -12.43
CA ARG A 202 16.80 -1.53 -12.76
C ARG A 202 18.01 -0.79 -13.27
N PHE A 203 17.86 0.23 -14.11
CA PHE A 203 18.95 1.07 -14.60
C PHE A 203 19.63 1.84 -13.47
N ILE A 204 18.87 2.42 -12.54
CA ILE A 204 19.43 3.15 -11.40
C ILE A 204 20.19 2.21 -10.46
N GLY A 205 19.62 1.03 -10.15
CA GLY A 205 20.25 0.02 -9.29
C GLY A 205 21.55 -0.53 -9.86
N SER A 206 21.63 -0.70 -11.17
CA SER A 206 22.84 -1.14 -11.88
C SER A 206 23.99 -0.12 -11.80
N ASN A 207 23.66 1.18 -11.84
CA ASN A 207 24.67 2.25 -11.84
C ASN A 207 25.31 2.47 -10.46
N LYS A 208 24.64 2.05 -9.37
CA LYS A 208 25.19 2.10 -8.00
C LYS A 208 26.15 0.96 -7.67
N ARG A 209 26.09 -0.16 -8.40
CA ARG A 209 27.02 -1.30 -8.22
C ARG A 209 28.39 -1.10 -8.91
N LYS A 210 28.51 -0.08 -9.75
CA LYS A 210 29.75 0.24 -10.48
C LYS A 210 30.58 1.38 -9.87
N LYS A 211 30.11 1.94 -8.76
CA LYS A 211 30.87 2.91 -7.93
C LYS A 211 31.10 2.32 -6.53
#